data_89b75b27f342b23af1e13b4804e37931
#
_entry.id   89b75b27f342b23af1e13b4804e37931
#
_cell.length_a   1.000
_cell.length_b   1.000
_cell.length_c   1.000
_cell.angle_alpha   90.00
_cell.angle_beta   90.00
_cell.angle_gamma   90.00
#
_symmetry.space_group_name_H-M   'P 1'
#
loop_
_entity.id
_entity.type
_entity.pdbx_description
1 polymer ?
#
loop_
_entity_poly.entity_id
_entity_poly.type
_entity_poly.pdbx_seq_one_letter_code
_entity_poly.pdbx_strand_id
1 'polypeptide(L)'
;MFANKVKKVAAIHDLSGMGRVSLTVVIPILSSMGFQVCPLPTAILSNHTQYPDFTFLDLTDEMPRIIAEWKRLEVEFDAIYTGYLGSPRQIQIVSDFIRDFRRKDSLTVID
;
A
#
# COMPACT_ATOMS: atom_id res chain seq x y z
N MET A 1 17.40 3.37 24.91
CA MET A 1 18.42 3.33 23.89
C MET A 1 17.88 3.69 22.50
N PHE A 2 16.87 3.04 22.05
CA PHE A 2 16.26 3.38 20.76
C PHE A 2 14.98 4.12 20.98
N ALA A 3 15.14 5.38 21.31
CA ALA A 3 13.99 6.24 21.62
C ALA A 3 13.10 6.44 20.42
N ASN A 4 13.70 6.42 19.22
CA ASN A 4 12.96 6.72 18.00
C ASN A 4 12.74 5.45 17.20
N LYS A 5 11.48 5.07 17.04
CA LYS A 5 11.10 4.02 16.12
C LYS A 5 10.89 4.65 14.75
N VAL A 6 11.32 3.94 13.71
CA VAL A 6 11.00 4.34 12.35
C VAL A 6 9.50 4.21 12.15
N LYS A 7 8.88 5.28 11.69
CA LYS A 7 7.45 5.27 11.42
C LYS A 7 7.14 4.46 10.18
N LYS A 8 6.04 3.71 10.23
CA LYS A 8 5.63 2.82 9.15
C LYS A 8 4.40 3.36 8.45
N VAL A 9 4.43 3.28 7.13
CA VAL A 9 3.32 3.67 6.27
C VAL A 9 2.89 2.47 5.45
N ALA A 10 1.62 2.09 5.57
CA ALA A 10 1.04 1.11 4.66
C ALA A 10 0.67 1.83 3.36
N ALA A 11 1.25 1.41 2.25
CA ALA A 11 1.02 2.02 0.95
C ALA A 11 0.25 1.06 0.06
N ILE A 12 -1.00 1.39 -0.23
CA ILE A 12 -1.92 0.52 -0.96
C ILE A 12 -2.11 1.07 -2.37
N HIS A 13 -1.32 0.55 -3.30
CA HIS A 13 -1.27 1.02 -4.68
C HIS A 13 -0.87 -0.13 -5.60
N ASP A 14 -1.06 0.06 -6.88
CA ASP A 14 -0.49 -0.85 -7.87
C ASP A 14 1.01 -0.64 -8.00
N LEU A 15 1.69 -1.63 -8.57
CA LEU A 15 3.11 -1.60 -8.85
C LEU A 15 3.32 -1.73 -10.35
N SER A 16 3.84 -0.69 -10.98
CA SER A 16 4.19 -0.70 -12.40
C SER A 16 5.70 -0.84 -12.57
N GLY A 17 6.11 -1.76 -13.45
CA GLY A 17 7.53 -2.01 -13.70
C GLY A 17 8.24 -0.85 -14.37
N MET A 18 7.58 -0.20 -15.32
CA MET A 18 8.09 0.99 -15.99
C MET A 18 7.10 2.12 -15.82
N GLY A 19 7.61 3.28 -15.43
CA GLY A 19 6.81 4.46 -15.18
C GLY A 19 6.98 4.94 -13.75
N ARG A 20 6.87 6.24 -13.56
CA ARG A 20 7.03 6.87 -12.24
C ARG A 20 5.66 7.14 -11.66
N VAL A 21 4.96 6.08 -11.27
CA VAL A 21 3.59 6.16 -10.76
C VAL A 21 3.40 5.15 -9.63
N SER A 22 2.38 5.39 -8.81
CA SER A 22 1.95 4.48 -7.76
C SER A 22 3.10 4.05 -6.86
N LEU A 23 3.27 2.77 -6.54
CA LEU A 23 4.32 2.32 -5.61
C LEU A 23 5.72 2.69 -6.08
N THR A 24 5.95 2.75 -7.38
CA THR A 24 7.26 3.12 -7.93
C THR A 24 7.68 4.53 -7.52
N VAL A 25 6.71 5.42 -7.30
CA VAL A 25 6.96 6.78 -6.82
C VAL A 25 6.85 6.86 -5.30
N VAL A 26 5.83 6.23 -4.72
CA VAL A 26 5.53 6.33 -3.29
C VAL A 26 6.68 5.79 -2.44
N ILE A 27 7.24 4.63 -2.82
CA ILE A 27 8.29 3.99 -2.04
C ILE A 27 9.53 4.87 -1.92
N PRO A 28 10.14 5.35 -3.03
CA PRO A 28 11.36 6.16 -2.89
C PRO A 28 11.11 7.50 -2.21
N ILE A 29 9.97 8.14 -2.45
CA ILE A 29 9.68 9.45 -1.84
C ILE A 29 9.54 9.30 -0.33
N LEU A 30 8.69 8.41 0.13
CA LEU A 30 8.48 8.23 1.56
C LEU A 30 9.71 7.67 2.26
N SER A 31 10.45 6.78 1.59
CA SER A 31 11.69 6.25 2.16
C SER A 31 12.73 7.35 2.34
N SER A 32 12.85 8.28 1.39
CA SER A 32 13.78 9.39 1.52
C SER A 32 13.43 10.34 2.65
N MET A 33 12.17 10.34 3.07
CA MET A 33 11.69 11.12 4.21
C MET A 33 11.86 10.39 5.55
N GLY A 34 12.41 9.18 5.54
CA GLY A 34 12.69 8.43 6.75
C GLY A 34 11.60 7.46 7.18
N PHE A 35 10.58 7.24 6.36
CA PHE A 35 9.53 6.27 6.67
C PHE A 35 9.90 4.88 6.16
N GLN A 36 9.45 3.86 6.89
CA GLN A 36 9.44 2.51 6.35
C GLN A 36 8.12 2.32 5.60
N VAL A 37 8.22 2.11 4.30
CA VAL A 37 7.05 1.87 3.47
C VAL A 37 6.76 0.38 3.44
N CYS A 38 5.53 0.03 3.76
CA CYS A 38 5.05 -1.36 3.73
C CYS A 38 4.02 -1.46 2.61
N PRO A 39 4.43 -1.90 1.41
CA PRO A 39 3.53 -1.92 0.28
C PRO A 39 2.51 -3.05 0.36
N LEU A 40 1.26 -2.71 0.08
CA LEU A 40 0.19 -3.67 -0.16
C LEU A 40 -0.23 -3.50 -1.62
N PRO A 41 0.38 -4.25 -2.53
CA PRO A 41 0.13 -4.05 -3.95
C PRO A 41 -1.25 -4.56 -4.36
N THR A 42 -1.97 -3.75 -5.12
CA THR A 42 -3.30 -4.10 -5.63
C THR A 42 -3.24 -4.82 -6.97
N ALA A 43 -2.17 -4.60 -7.71
CA ALA A 43 -1.93 -5.21 -9.02
C ALA A 43 -0.47 -5.02 -9.40
N ILE A 44 0.02 -5.86 -10.29
CA ILE A 44 1.34 -5.70 -10.88
C ILE A 44 1.15 -5.48 -12.38
N LEU A 45 1.74 -4.40 -12.89
CA LEU A 45 1.70 -4.06 -14.31
C LEU A 45 3.12 -4.03 -14.85
N SER A 46 3.26 -4.40 -16.13
CA SER A 46 4.56 -4.30 -16.79
C SER A 46 5.02 -2.85 -16.89
N ASN A 47 4.07 -1.93 -17.13
CA ASN A 47 4.36 -0.51 -17.34
C ASN A 47 3.10 0.30 -17.11
N HIS A 48 3.28 1.61 -17.10
CA HIS A 48 2.21 2.58 -16.90
C HIS A 48 1.09 2.39 -17.94
N THR A 49 -0.15 2.57 -17.52
CA THR A 49 -1.33 2.38 -18.36
C THR A 49 -1.46 3.40 -19.49
N GLN A 50 -0.68 4.47 -19.48
CA GLN A 50 -0.65 5.44 -20.59
C GLN A 50 0.15 4.94 -21.79
N TYR A 51 0.94 3.88 -21.65
CA TYR A 51 1.52 3.21 -22.80
C TYR A 51 0.42 2.48 -23.56
N PRO A 52 0.60 2.25 -24.89
CA PRO A 52 -0.45 1.64 -25.70
C PRO A 52 -0.83 0.24 -25.25
N ASP A 53 0.07 -0.46 -24.60
CA ASP A 53 -0.16 -1.84 -24.17
C ASP A 53 0.57 -2.11 -22.86
N PHE A 54 0.08 -3.07 -22.08
CA PHE A 54 0.70 -3.46 -20.83
C PHE A 54 0.15 -4.81 -20.38
N THR A 55 0.94 -5.50 -19.56
CA THR A 55 0.43 -6.69 -18.87
C THR A 55 -0.14 -6.29 -17.51
N PHE A 56 -1.08 -7.06 -17.02
CA PHE A 56 -1.78 -6.73 -15.79
C PHE A 56 -2.04 -8.00 -15.00
N LEU A 57 -1.61 -8.01 -13.74
CA LEU A 57 -1.91 -9.08 -12.79
C LEU A 57 -2.65 -8.50 -11.60
N ASP A 58 -3.91 -8.88 -11.46
CA ASP A 58 -4.74 -8.47 -10.33
C ASP A 58 -4.31 -9.23 -9.08
N LEU A 59 -4.11 -8.52 -7.98
CA LEU A 59 -3.69 -9.11 -6.71
C LEU A 59 -4.80 -9.08 -5.65
N THR A 60 -6.04 -8.90 -6.06
CA THR A 60 -7.16 -8.82 -5.12
C THR A 60 -7.20 -10.01 -4.16
N ASP A 61 -6.99 -11.24 -4.68
CA ASP A 61 -7.05 -12.44 -3.86
C ASP A 61 -5.83 -12.59 -2.92
N GLU A 62 -4.70 -11.97 -3.29
CA GLU A 62 -3.50 -12.04 -2.47
C GLU A 62 -3.50 -11.01 -1.34
N MET A 63 -4.23 -9.91 -1.50
CA MET A 63 -4.27 -8.86 -0.49
C MET A 63 -4.69 -9.36 0.90
N PRO A 64 -5.78 -10.13 1.03
CA PRO A 64 -6.17 -10.65 2.35
C PRO A 64 -5.11 -11.56 2.98
N ARG A 65 -4.34 -12.27 2.18
CA ARG A 65 -3.28 -13.15 2.68
C ARG A 65 -2.14 -12.33 3.28
N ILE A 66 -1.75 -11.27 2.60
CA ILE A 66 -0.72 -10.34 3.12
C ILE A 66 -1.21 -9.69 4.41
N ILE A 67 -2.45 -9.22 4.41
CA ILE A 67 -3.05 -8.55 5.58
C ILE A 67 -3.11 -9.51 6.77
N ALA A 68 -3.50 -10.75 6.54
CA ALA A 68 -3.56 -11.75 7.61
C ALA A 68 -2.19 -11.97 8.24
N GLU A 69 -1.13 -12.00 7.43
CA GLU A 69 0.22 -12.14 7.95
C GLU A 69 0.66 -10.92 8.75
N TRP A 70 0.30 -9.72 8.29
CA TRP A 70 0.58 -8.50 9.04
C TRP A 70 -0.15 -8.46 10.37
N LYS A 71 -1.38 -8.98 10.43
CA LYS A 71 -2.10 -9.13 11.71
C LYS A 71 -1.39 -10.09 12.64
N ARG A 72 -0.92 -11.21 12.10
CA ARG A 72 -0.18 -12.20 12.89
C ARG A 72 1.10 -11.61 13.46
N LEU A 73 1.78 -10.75 12.69
CA LEU A 73 2.99 -10.07 13.13
C LEU A 73 2.71 -8.86 14.04
N GLU A 74 1.44 -8.53 14.23
CA GLU A 74 1.03 -7.39 15.07
C GLU A 74 1.64 -6.06 14.60
N VAL A 75 1.71 -5.87 13.29
CA VAL A 75 2.27 -4.65 12.71
C VAL A 75 1.37 -3.46 13.05
N GLU A 76 1.98 -2.34 13.41
CA GLU A 76 1.28 -1.09 13.65
C GLU A 76 1.73 -0.07 12.60
N PHE A 77 0.78 0.70 12.07
CA PHE A 77 1.05 1.72 11.08
C PHE A 77 0.80 3.10 11.63
N ASP A 78 1.73 4.00 11.36
CA ASP A 78 1.57 5.42 11.70
C ASP A 78 0.72 6.14 10.66
N ALA A 79 0.69 5.62 9.43
CA ALA A 79 -0.16 6.14 8.38
C ALA A 79 -0.57 5.03 7.43
N ILE A 80 -1.73 5.22 6.82
CA ILE A 80 -2.24 4.34 5.77
C ILE A 80 -2.53 5.24 4.58
N TYR A 81 -1.88 4.96 3.45
CA TYR A 81 -2.02 5.76 2.24
C TYR A 81 -2.52 4.86 1.12
N THR A 82 -3.74 5.07 0.66
CA THR A 82 -4.33 4.29 -0.41
C THR A 82 -4.55 5.14 -1.66
N GLY A 83 -4.23 4.55 -2.80
CA GLY A 83 -4.53 5.12 -4.10
C GLY A 83 -5.86 4.64 -4.64
N TYR A 84 -6.04 4.78 -5.95
CA TYR A 84 -7.26 4.38 -6.63
C TYR A 84 -7.47 2.87 -6.52
N LEU A 85 -8.70 2.48 -6.22
CA LEU A 85 -9.12 1.08 -6.11
C LEU A 85 -10.15 0.80 -7.19
N GLY A 86 -9.84 -0.14 -8.08
CA GLY A 86 -10.63 -0.37 -9.28
C GLY A 86 -11.81 -1.31 -9.14
N SER A 87 -11.99 -1.96 -7.99
CA SER A 87 -13.08 -2.93 -7.83
C SER A 87 -13.76 -2.80 -6.49
N PRO A 88 -15.07 -3.11 -6.40
CA PRO A 88 -15.79 -3.11 -5.13
C PRO A 88 -15.15 -4.03 -4.09
N ARG A 89 -14.60 -5.17 -4.51
CA ARG A 89 -13.97 -6.09 -3.60
C ARG A 89 -12.70 -5.51 -2.98
N GLN A 90 -11.88 -4.82 -3.78
CA GLN A 90 -10.69 -4.14 -3.24
C GLN A 90 -11.09 -3.03 -2.29
N ILE A 91 -12.13 -2.28 -2.61
CA ILE A 91 -12.64 -1.24 -1.72
C ILE A 91 -13.03 -1.83 -0.37
N GLN A 92 -13.72 -2.97 -0.37
CA GLN A 92 -14.11 -3.63 0.87
C GLN A 92 -12.90 -4.12 1.66
N ILE A 93 -11.94 -4.74 0.98
CA ILE A 93 -10.71 -5.23 1.63
C ILE A 93 -9.96 -4.08 2.29
N VAL A 94 -9.81 -2.96 1.58
CA VAL A 94 -9.07 -1.80 2.10
C VAL A 94 -9.84 -1.12 3.22
N SER A 95 -11.17 -1.03 3.11
CA SER A 95 -12.00 -0.48 4.18
C SER A 95 -11.86 -1.29 5.47
N ASP A 96 -11.87 -2.61 5.35
CA ASP A 96 -11.67 -3.50 6.49
C ASP A 96 -10.25 -3.35 7.05
N PHE A 97 -9.25 -3.23 6.18
CA PHE A 97 -7.88 -3.02 6.60
C PHE A 97 -7.73 -1.73 7.40
N ILE A 98 -8.29 -0.64 6.91
CA ILE A 98 -8.24 0.66 7.61
C ILE A 98 -8.90 0.54 8.98
N ARG A 99 -10.08 -0.07 9.05
CA ARG A 99 -10.79 -0.27 10.32
C ARG A 99 -9.93 -1.06 11.30
N ASP A 100 -9.29 -2.13 10.83
CA ASP A 100 -8.58 -3.07 11.70
C ASP A 100 -7.22 -2.55 12.14
N PHE A 101 -6.55 -1.74 11.32
CA PHE A 101 -5.18 -1.29 11.58
C PHE A 101 -5.08 0.16 12.01
N ARG A 102 -6.14 0.94 11.85
CA ARG A 102 -6.09 2.36 12.20
C ARG A 102 -6.01 2.52 13.71
N ARG A 103 -5.03 3.31 14.15
CA ARG A 103 -4.90 3.69 15.54
C ARG A 103 -5.46 5.09 15.75
N LYS A 104 -5.63 5.46 17.02
CA LYS A 104 -6.19 6.76 17.41
C LYS A 104 -5.42 7.92 16.79
N ASP A 105 -4.09 7.80 16.73
CA ASP A 105 -3.20 8.86 16.26
C ASP A 105 -2.63 8.61 14.87
N SER A 106 -3.13 7.62 14.15
CA SER A 106 -2.64 7.35 12.80
C SER A 106 -3.38 8.18 11.76
N LEU A 107 -2.67 8.49 10.69
CA LEU A 107 -3.19 9.26 9.57
C LEU A 107 -3.67 8.33 8.46
N THR A 108 -4.84 8.59 7.92
CA THR A 108 -5.35 7.87 6.75
C THR A 108 -5.49 8.86 5.60
N VAL A 109 -4.83 8.57 4.49
CA VAL A 109 -4.86 9.38 3.28
C VAL A 109 -5.44 8.55 2.15
N ILE A 110 -6.48 9.08 1.51
CA ILE A 110 -7.14 8.42 0.38
C ILE A 110 -6.98 9.34 -0.83
N ASP A 111 -6.32 8.82 -1.84
CA ASP A 111 -6.03 9.58 -3.05
C ASP A 111 -7.11 9.39 -4.11
#